data_6675c7b7ac3da9a133b8c75180918313
#
_entry.id   6675c7b7ac3da9a133b8c75180918313
#
_cell.length_a   1.000
_cell.length_b   1.000
_cell.length_c   1.000
_cell.angle_alpha   90.00
_cell.angle_beta   90.00
_cell.angle_gamma   90.00
#
_symmetry.space_group_name_H-M   'P 1'
#
loop_
_entity.id
_entity.type
_entity.pdbx_description
1 polymer ?
#
loop_
_entity_poly.entity_id
_entity_poly.type
_entity_poly.pdbx_seq_one_letter_code
_entity_poly.pdbx_strand_id
1 'polypeptide(L)'
;YADDFMRSQEEENEQMGMYDEDENRLFKNTDTNGRFHSDWCSMIYSRLMLARNLLTDDGVIFISINEIEQCNLEKICDEVFGSANHIATFVWKNKYGPGAFTKGVAYLHEYILCYGKNYPENVEAELSEAEMQKYKLTDDKCAIRGGYITQPLATKSKDDRPNLVYPLVHNGIEIWPDKQWIWEKKRLYDAYDNGEVVINEKNGKYSVRFKQYLKDENGEVRKGKPLSLLTFCFNQDGTKEMQELIGRGVFDFPKPTTLIKYFLSLRINEQDDSDYTVLDFFSGSATTAHAVMQLNAEDGGHRKFIMVQLPEKCDEASEAYKAGYKTICEIGKERIRRAGDKIKSESPLTTQDLDIGFRVLKLDDTNMKDVYY
;
A
#
# COMPACT_ATOMS: atom_id res chain seq x y z
N TYR A 1 11.28 11.53 -8.42
CA TYR A 1 11.64 12.91 -8.14
C TYR A 1 13.13 13.05 -8.32
N ALA A 2 13.57 13.93 -9.21
CA ALA A 2 14.87 14.50 -9.02
C ALA A 2 14.72 15.37 -7.77
N ASP A 3 15.45 15.07 -6.69
CA ASP A 3 15.52 15.92 -5.49
C ASP A 3 16.33 17.19 -5.82
N ASP A 4 15.89 17.84 -6.91
CA ASP A 4 16.51 18.98 -7.47
C ASP A 4 15.90 20.24 -6.85
N PHE A 5 16.51 20.72 -5.77
CA PHE A 5 16.29 22.08 -5.33
C PHE A 5 16.94 23.05 -6.33
N MET A 6 16.49 23.00 -7.59
CA MET A 6 16.93 23.99 -8.58
C MET A 6 16.09 25.25 -8.45
N ARG A 7 16.75 26.33 -8.32
CA ARG A 7 16.19 27.67 -8.43
C ARG A 7 16.59 28.22 -9.77
N SER A 8 15.58 28.44 -10.62
CA SER A 8 15.75 29.14 -11.85
C SER A 8 15.54 30.63 -11.62
N GLN A 9 16.21 31.46 -12.28
CA GLN A 9 16.10 32.92 -12.40
C GLN A 9 15.48 33.72 -11.23
N GLU A 10 16.07 34.87 -10.95
CA GLU A 10 15.86 35.67 -9.73
C GLU A 10 14.39 36.01 -9.39
N GLU A 11 13.54 36.24 -10.37
CA GLU A 11 12.14 36.62 -10.16
C GLU A 11 11.19 35.44 -9.87
N GLU A 12 11.45 34.24 -10.40
CA GLU A 12 10.70 33.02 -10.05
C GLU A 12 11.18 32.47 -8.71
N ASN A 13 12.37 32.83 -8.30
CA ASN A 13 13.03 32.36 -7.11
C ASN A 13 12.46 32.98 -5.83
N GLU A 14 12.13 34.28 -5.85
CA GLU A 14 11.50 34.97 -4.72
C GLU A 14 10.06 34.47 -4.47
N GLN A 15 9.29 34.23 -5.52
CA GLN A 15 7.90 33.76 -5.40
C GLN A 15 7.75 32.30 -4.92
N MET A 16 8.81 31.48 -5.00
CA MET A 16 8.76 30.07 -4.61
C MET A 16 9.48 29.76 -3.31
N GLY A 17 9.94 30.76 -2.56
CA GLY A 17 10.68 30.56 -1.32
C GLY A 17 12.02 29.84 -1.53
N MET A 18 12.73 30.22 -2.57
CA MET A 18 13.95 29.58 -3.05
C MET A 18 15.23 30.24 -2.52
N TYR A 19 15.14 31.11 -1.56
CA TYR A 19 16.26 31.62 -0.76
C TYR A 19 16.04 31.17 0.68
N ASP A 20 17.12 30.94 1.42
CA ASP A 20 17.03 30.78 2.86
C ASP A 20 16.76 32.13 3.52
N GLU A 21 16.57 32.14 4.85
CA GLU A 21 16.31 33.36 5.63
C GLU A 21 17.46 34.39 5.54
N ASP A 22 18.63 33.98 5.05
CA ASP A 22 19.83 34.79 4.87
C ASP A 22 20.04 35.24 3.40
N GLU A 23 19.01 35.10 2.54
CA GLU A 23 19.02 35.41 1.09
C GLU A 23 20.07 34.60 0.29
N ASN A 24 20.57 33.47 0.82
CA ASN A 24 21.47 32.60 0.07
C ASN A 24 20.69 31.71 -0.87
N ARG A 25 21.12 31.65 -2.12
CA ARG A 25 20.53 30.81 -3.15
C ARG A 25 20.73 29.33 -2.81
N LEU A 26 19.65 28.56 -2.69
CA LEU A 26 19.71 27.12 -2.52
C LEU A 26 20.16 26.45 -3.85
N PHE A 27 20.98 25.44 -3.76
CA PHE A 27 21.53 24.71 -4.90
C PHE A 27 20.87 23.32 -4.99
N LYS A 28 20.97 22.72 -6.16
CA LYS A 28 20.56 21.32 -6.34
C LYS A 28 21.24 20.44 -5.29
N ASN A 29 20.45 19.66 -4.57
CA ASN A 29 20.98 18.71 -3.60
C ASN A 29 21.57 17.51 -4.36
N THR A 30 22.91 17.46 -4.49
CA THR A 30 23.63 16.41 -5.21
C THR A 30 24.45 15.57 -4.23
N ASP A 31 24.81 14.34 -4.62
CA ASP A 31 25.64 13.42 -3.82
C ASP A 31 26.99 14.03 -3.43
N THR A 32 27.44 15.07 -4.12
CA THR A 32 28.66 15.83 -3.79
C THR A 32 28.45 16.85 -2.67
N ASN A 33 27.20 17.13 -2.30
CA ASN A 33 26.86 17.96 -1.16
C ASN A 33 27.13 17.20 0.14
N GLY A 34 28.04 17.66 0.99
CA GLY A 34 28.30 17.04 2.30
C GLY A 34 27.09 17.04 3.26
N ARG A 35 26.02 17.77 2.92
CA ARG A 35 24.77 17.85 3.68
C ARG A 35 23.59 17.17 2.97
N PHE A 36 23.86 16.39 1.92
CA PHE A 36 22.86 15.75 1.08
C PHE A 36 21.72 15.11 1.86
N HIS A 37 22.04 14.19 2.77
CA HIS A 37 21.04 13.50 3.59
C HIS A 37 20.31 14.42 4.57
N SER A 38 21.02 15.36 5.21
CA SER A 38 20.40 16.25 6.21
C SER A 38 19.43 17.24 5.58
N ASP A 39 19.74 17.75 4.39
CA ASP A 39 18.87 18.67 3.67
C ASP A 39 17.59 17.96 3.22
N TRP A 40 17.74 16.72 2.69
CA TRP A 40 16.60 15.87 2.38
C TRP A 40 15.75 15.54 3.62
N CYS A 41 16.39 15.17 4.75
CA CYS A 41 15.71 14.88 6.01
C CYS A 41 14.88 16.08 6.49
N SER A 42 15.44 17.29 6.45
CA SER A 42 14.76 18.53 6.87
C SER A 42 13.54 18.80 6.00
N MET A 43 13.67 18.62 4.69
CA MET A 43 12.58 18.78 3.74
C MET A 43 11.43 17.80 4.01
N ILE A 44 11.72 16.53 4.21
CA ILE A 44 10.71 15.49 4.47
C ILE A 44 10.09 15.64 5.85
N TYR A 45 10.88 15.94 6.88
CA TYR A 45 10.42 16.06 8.27
C TYR A 45 9.24 17.03 8.40
N SER A 46 9.38 18.24 7.87
CA SER A 46 8.35 19.27 7.95
C SER A 46 7.03 18.83 7.28
N ARG A 47 7.12 18.11 6.16
CA ARG A 47 5.96 17.60 5.44
C ARG A 47 5.26 16.46 6.17
N LEU A 48 6.04 15.56 6.79
CA LEU A 48 5.48 14.46 7.58
C LEU A 48 4.80 14.95 8.86
N MET A 49 5.32 16.02 9.49
CA MET A 49 4.66 16.68 10.62
C MET A 49 3.26 17.20 10.25
N LEU A 50 3.12 17.83 9.07
CA LEU A 50 1.84 18.27 8.55
C LEU A 50 0.94 17.07 8.20
N ALA A 51 1.48 16.07 7.52
CA ALA A 51 0.75 14.86 7.11
C ALA A 51 0.13 14.14 8.31
N ARG A 52 0.88 14.00 9.41
CA ARG A 52 0.37 13.39 10.65
C ARG A 52 -0.88 14.10 11.17
N ASN A 53 -0.90 15.44 11.11
CA ASN A 53 -2.02 16.21 11.60
C ASN A 53 -3.27 16.10 10.69
N LEU A 54 -3.07 15.75 9.42
CA LEU A 54 -4.16 15.55 8.46
C LEU A 54 -4.77 14.15 8.53
N LEU A 55 -4.06 13.17 9.09
CA LEU A 55 -4.59 11.82 9.26
C LEU A 55 -5.74 11.80 10.26
N THR A 56 -6.79 11.04 9.95
CA THR A 56 -7.82 10.61 10.91
C THR A 56 -7.20 9.69 11.97
N ASP A 57 -7.89 9.46 13.08
CA ASP A 57 -7.32 8.65 14.17
C ASP A 57 -7.03 7.20 13.77
N ASP A 58 -7.76 6.66 12.81
CA ASP A 58 -7.57 5.38 12.14
C ASP A 58 -6.77 5.47 10.83
N GLY A 59 -6.37 6.69 10.46
CA GLY A 59 -5.65 6.97 9.22
C GLY A 59 -4.25 6.37 9.17
N VAL A 60 -3.82 5.99 7.97
CA VAL A 60 -2.49 5.42 7.71
C VAL A 60 -1.78 6.18 6.60
N ILE A 61 -0.46 6.14 6.65
CA ILE A 61 0.41 6.69 5.61
C ILE A 61 1.29 5.57 5.02
N PHE A 62 1.42 5.55 3.71
CA PHE A 62 2.35 4.70 2.97
C PHE A 62 3.38 5.57 2.26
N ILE A 63 4.66 5.30 2.45
CA ILE A 63 5.74 6.10 1.91
C ILE A 63 6.70 5.20 1.15
N SER A 64 6.72 5.34 -0.19
CA SER A 64 7.68 4.63 -1.05
C SER A 64 9.04 5.31 -1.01
N ILE A 65 10.09 4.54 -0.83
CA ILE A 65 11.47 5.02 -0.75
C ILE A 65 12.44 3.95 -1.27
N ASN A 66 13.57 4.37 -1.83
CA ASN A 66 14.64 3.48 -2.21
C ASN A 66 15.60 3.22 -1.02
N GLU A 67 16.65 2.43 -1.28
CA GLU A 67 17.65 2.05 -0.28
C GLU A 67 18.50 3.20 0.25
N ILE A 68 18.58 4.34 -0.47
CA ILE A 68 19.48 5.44 -0.12
C ILE A 68 19.02 6.14 1.16
N GLU A 69 17.71 6.45 1.24
CA GLU A 69 17.15 7.23 2.35
C GLU A 69 16.20 6.41 3.26
N GLN A 70 16.07 5.10 3.04
CA GLN A 70 15.15 4.25 3.81
C GLN A 70 15.41 4.34 5.32
N CYS A 71 16.67 4.21 5.76
CA CYS A 71 17.02 4.25 7.18
C CYS A 71 16.78 5.63 7.81
N ASN A 72 16.97 6.70 7.07
CA ASN A 72 16.73 8.07 7.54
C ASN A 72 15.22 8.32 7.64
N LEU A 73 14.47 7.92 6.62
CA LEU A 73 13.01 8.06 6.60
C LEU A 73 12.35 7.29 7.76
N GLU A 74 12.79 6.06 8.04
CA GLU A 74 12.25 5.26 9.15
C GLU A 74 12.45 5.97 10.49
N LYS A 75 13.65 6.53 10.75
CA LYS A 75 13.92 7.30 11.98
C LYS A 75 13.04 8.55 12.08
N ILE A 76 12.86 9.27 10.97
CA ILE A 76 11.98 10.45 10.92
C ILE A 76 10.53 10.04 11.20
N CYS A 77 10.06 8.95 10.60
CA CYS A 77 8.71 8.45 10.84
C CYS A 77 8.52 7.98 12.28
N ASP A 78 9.50 7.32 12.88
CA ASP A 78 9.49 6.93 14.30
C ASP A 78 9.35 8.14 15.22
N GLU A 79 10.03 9.24 14.90
CA GLU A 79 9.92 10.49 15.66
C GLU A 79 8.57 11.18 15.45
N VAL A 80 8.12 11.27 14.20
CA VAL A 80 6.89 12.00 13.84
C VAL A 80 5.64 11.23 14.25
N PHE A 81 5.53 9.94 13.90
CA PHE A 81 4.32 9.12 14.13
C PHE A 81 4.39 8.33 15.43
N GLY A 82 5.60 8.08 15.94
CA GLY A 82 5.89 7.18 17.06
C GLY A 82 6.25 5.78 16.57
N SER A 83 7.33 5.20 17.07
CA SER A 83 7.80 3.85 16.70
C SER A 83 6.76 2.76 17.01
N ALA A 84 5.92 2.96 18.04
CA ALA A 84 4.82 2.06 18.38
C ALA A 84 3.72 2.02 17.31
N ASN A 85 3.65 3.00 16.43
CA ASN A 85 2.67 3.11 15.35
C ASN A 85 3.23 2.63 13.99
N HIS A 86 4.45 2.09 13.96
CA HIS A 86 4.99 1.42 12.79
C HIS A 86 4.22 0.12 12.54
N ILE A 87 3.47 0.06 11.44
CA ILE A 87 2.64 -1.09 11.08
C ILE A 87 3.49 -2.14 10.35
N ALA A 88 4.21 -1.71 9.31
CA ALA A 88 5.06 -2.60 8.52
C ALA A 88 6.03 -1.81 7.63
N THR A 89 7.15 -2.45 7.28
CA THR A 89 7.98 -2.07 6.13
C THR A 89 7.81 -3.15 5.08
N PHE A 90 7.16 -2.79 3.97
CA PHE A 90 7.00 -3.67 2.82
C PHE A 90 8.23 -3.58 1.93
N VAL A 91 8.66 -4.73 1.41
CA VAL A 91 9.69 -4.83 0.38
C VAL A 91 9.00 -5.11 -0.95
N TRP A 92 8.99 -4.14 -1.84
CA TRP A 92 8.38 -4.29 -3.15
C TRP A 92 9.45 -4.63 -4.19
N LYS A 93 9.37 -5.84 -4.75
CA LYS A 93 10.17 -6.21 -5.91
C LYS A 93 9.69 -5.44 -7.12
N ASN A 94 10.40 -4.36 -7.45
CA ASN A 94 10.00 -3.39 -8.47
C ASN A 94 10.54 -3.68 -9.88
N LYS A 95 11.47 -4.67 -10.02
CA LYS A 95 12.08 -5.07 -11.31
C LYS A 95 12.08 -6.57 -11.47
N TYR A 96 11.91 -7.05 -12.68
CA TYR A 96 11.98 -8.50 -13.00
C TYR A 96 13.36 -9.09 -12.73
N GLY A 97 14.42 -8.37 -13.11
CA GLY A 97 15.79 -8.82 -13.00
C GLY A 97 16.80 -7.69 -13.24
N PRO A 98 18.09 -7.99 -13.17
CA PRO A 98 19.15 -7.01 -13.42
C PRO A 98 19.11 -6.52 -14.88
N GLY A 99 19.41 -5.24 -15.07
CA GLY A 99 19.66 -4.70 -16.42
C GLY A 99 20.93 -5.30 -17.03
N ALA A 100 20.98 -5.36 -18.37
CA ALA A 100 22.10 -5.96 -19.10
C ALA A 100 23.48 -5.34 -18.80
N PHE A 101 23.50 -4.10 -18.34
CA PHE A 101 24.72 -3.35 -18.02
C PHE A 101 24.96 -3.15 -16.53
N THR A 102 24.23 -3.88 -15.66
CA THR A 102 24.39 -3.77 -14.22
C THR A 102 25.79 -4.19 -13.80
N LYS A 103 26.51 -3.28 -13.14
CA LYS A 103 27.80 -3.56 -12.50
C LYS A 103 27.58 -3.67 -10.99
N GLY A 104 28.11 -4.73 -10.38
CA GLY A 104 27.96 -5.00 -8.95
C GLY A 104 26.59 -5.62 -8.59
N VAL A 105 26.03 -5.24 -7.45
CA VAL A 105 24.76 -5.75 -6.95
C VAL A 105 23.59 -5.09 -7.68
N ALA A 106 22.63 -5.88 -8.17
CA ALA A 106 21.42 -5.37 -8.78
C ALA A 106 20.35 -5.14 -7.70
N TYR A 107 19.96 -3.90 -7.47
CA TYR A 107 18.83 -3.56 -6.61
C TYR A 107 17.53 -3.77 -7.38
N LEU A 108 16.75 -4.76 -6.95
CA LEU A 108 15.50 -5.19 -7.58
C LEU A 108 14.27 -4.84 -6.77
N HIS A 109 14.42 -4.04 -5.72
CA HIS A 109 13.33 -3.69 -4.81
C HIS A 109 13.43 -2.24 -4.35
N GLU A 110 12.32 -1.78 -3.84
CA GLU A 110 12.15 -0.55 -3.08
C GLU A 110 11.41 -0.90 -1.79
N TYR A 111 11.37 0.05 -0.87
CA TYR A 111 10.66 -0.08 0.41
C TYR A 111 9.40 0.75 0.40
N ILE A 112 8.40 0.32 1.18
CA ILE A 112 7.21 1.11 1.45
C ILE A 112 6.97 1.02 2.95
N LEU A 113 7.20 2.15 3.64
CA LEU A 113 6.96 2.27 5.06
C LEU A 113 5.48 2.54 5.29
N CYS A 114 4.90 1.87 6.28
CA CYS A 114 3.51 2.03 6.68
C CYS A 114 3.44 2.39 8.16
N TYR A 115 2.86 3.55 8.45
CA TYR A 115 2.60 4.02 9.81
C TYR A 115 1.14 4.39 9.96
N GLY A 116 0.58 4.13 11.13
CA GLY A 116 -0.73 4.64 11.53
C GLY A 116 -0.60 5.94 12.32
N LYS A 117 -1.67 6.72 12.41
CA LYS A 117 -1.78 7.74 13.44
C LYS A 117 -1.85 7.10 14.82
N ASN A 118 -2.59 5.98 14.92
CA ASN A 118 -2.57 5.03 16.01
C ASN A 118 -2.29 3.63 15.45
N TYR A 119 -1.72 2.74 16.25
CA TYR A 119 -1.48 1.36 15.81
C TYR A 119 -2.81 0.61 15.65
N PRO A 120 -3.10 -0.01 14.50
CA PRO A 120 -4.35 -0.69 14.27
C PRO A 120 -4.41 -2.03 15.02
N GLU A 121 -5.60 -2.42 15.48
CA GLU A 121 -5.82 -3.73 16.12
C GLU A 121 -5.71 -4.88 15.10
N ASN A 122 -6.12 -4.63 13.85
CA ASN A 122 -6.09 -5.62 12.77
C ASN A 122 -5.76 -4.97 11.42
N VAL A 123 -5.01 -5.72 10.60
CA VAL A 123 -4.77 -5.38 9.19
C VAL A 123 -5.02 -6.62 8.35
N GLU A 124 -5.87 -6.50 7.34
CA GLU A 124 -6.26 -7.60 6.46
C GLU A 124 -6.15 -7.20 5.00
N ALA A 125 -5.97 -8.21 4.15
CA ALA A 125 -5.92 -8.07 2.70
C ALA A 125 -6.86 -9.08 2.03
N GLU A 126 -7.28 -8.78 0.81
CA GLU A 126 -7.96 -9.76 -0.03
C GLU A 126 -7.04 -10.94 -0.33
N LEU A 127 -7.61 -12.14 -0.38
CA LEU A 127 -6.87 -13.31 -0.84
C LEU A 127 -6.59 -13.18 -2.34
N SER A 128 -5.36 -13.40 -2.74
CA SER A 128 -5.00 -13.53 -4.15
C SER A 128 -5.64 -14.77 -4.78
N GLU A 129 -5.81 -14.78 -6.10
CA GLU A 129 -6.30 -15.97 -6.82
C GLU A 129 -5.45 -17.22 -6.52
N ALA A 130 -4.14 -17.07 -6.42
CA ALA A 130 -3.23 -18.16 -6.10
C ALA A 130 -3.44 -18.71 -4.68
N GLU A 131 -3.86 -17.87 -3.73
CA GLU A 131 -4.23 -18.29 -2.38
C GLU A 131 -5.60 -18.96 -2.37
N MET A 132 -6.58 -18.41 -3.06
CA MET A 132 -7.90 -19.02 -3.21
C MET A 132 -7.83 -20.40 -3.87
N GLN A 133 -6.98 -20.59 -4.85
CA GLN A 133 -6.74 -21.87 -5.51
C GLN A 133 -6.16 -22.98 -4.61
N LYS A 134 -5.66 -22.66 -3.41
CA LYS A 134 -5.22 -23.66 -2.42
C LYS A 134 -6.38 -24.42 -1.77
N TYR A 135 -7.58 -23.86 -1.75
CA TYR A 135 -8.79 -24.39 -1.11
C TYR A 135 -9.47 -25.43 -2.00
N LYS A 136 -8.81 -26.59 -2.18
CA LYS A 136 -9.20 -27.63 -3.15
C LYS A 136 -10.00 -28.79 -2.54
N LEU A 137 -9.95 -28.95 -1.21
CA LEU A 137 -10.68 -30.03 -0.55
C LEU A 137 -12.15 -29.65 -0.45
N THR A 138 -13.03 -30.66 -0.56
CA THR A 138 -14.48 -30.46 -0.61
C THR A 138 -15.19 -31.36 0.39
N ASP A 139 -16.33 -30.92 0.88
CA ASP A 139 -17.30 -31.67 1.67
C ASP A 139 -18.72 -31.12 1.43
N ASP A 140 -19.68 -31.52 2.23
CA ASP A 140 -21.09 -31.11 2.14
C ASP A 140 -21.34 -29.62 2.41
N LYS A 141 -20.45 -28.92 3.13
CA LYS A 141 -20.53 -27.49 3.42
C LYS A 141 -20.02 -26.61 2.28
N CYS A 142 -19.36 -27.19 1.27
CA CYS A 142 -18.72 -26.44 0.19
C CYS A 142 -19.70 -25.64 -0.68
N ALA A 143 -20.99 -25.99 -0.70
CA ALA A 143 -22.00 -25.24 -1.43
C ALA A 143 -22.09 -23.78 -0.96
N ILE A 144 -21.90 -23.52 0.33
CA ILE A 144 -21.91 -22.17 0.93
C ILE A 144 -20.49 -21.69 1.20
N ARG A 145 -19.67 -22.54 1.82
CA ARG A 145 -18.37 -22.16 2.36
C ARG A 145 -17.19 -22.28 1.38
N GLY A 146 -17.46 -22.74 0.14
CA GLY A 146 -16.42 -23.03 -0.85
C GLY A 146 -15.53 -24.21 -0.43
N GLY A 147 -14.44 -24.44 -1.14
CA GLY A 147 -13.46 -25.45 -0.77
C GLY A 147 -12.75 -25.13 0.54
N TYR A 148 -11.99 -26.11 1.06
CA TYR A 148 -11.22 -25.91 2.30
C TYR A 148 -9.79 -26.41 2.19
N ILE A 149 -8.95 -25.92 3.10
CA ILE A 149 -7.63 -26.48 3.44
C ILE A 149 -7.67 -26.99 4.88
N THR A 150 -6.70 -27.81 5.26
CA THR A 150 -6.59 -28.24 6.65
C THR A 150 -5.42 -27.54 7.35
N GLN A 151 -5.64 -27.12 8.59
CA GLN A 151 -4.63 -26.50 9.44
C GLN A 151 -4.41 -27.33 10.71
N PRO A 152 -3.17 -27.43 11.24
CA PRO A 152 -2.91 -28.17 12.47
C PRO A 152 -3.60 -27.54 13.68
N LEU A 153 -4.20 -28.34 14.52
CA LEU A 153 -4.80 -27.93 15.80
C LEU A 153 -3.84 -27.97 16.98
N ALA A 154 -2.76 -28.77 16.89
CA ALA A 154 -1.72 -28.77 17.90
C ALA A 154 -0.64 -27.73 17.57
N THR A 155 -0.14 -27.06 18.58
CA THR A 155 0.95 -26.08 18.47
C THR A 155 2.10 -26.42 19.40
N LYS A 156 3.33 -26.07 18.97
CA LYS A 156 4.56 -26.16 19.76
C LYS A 156 4.99 -24.79 20.32
N SER A 157 4.06 -23.81 20.39
CA SER A 157 4.34 -22.50 20.97
C SER A 157 5.06 -22.62 22.31
N LYS A 158 5.99 -21.70 22.58
CA LYS A 158 6.77 -21.67 23.81
C LYS A 158 5.92 -21.26 25.03
N ASP A 159 4.84 -20.52 24.81
CA ASP A 159 3.93 -20.09 25.87
C ASP A 159 3.16 -21.30 26.41
N ASP A 160 3.29 -21.58 27.68
CA ASP A 160 2.55 -22.65 28.33
C ASP A 160 1.14 -22.17 28.71
N ARG A 161 0.14 -22.86 28.14
CA ARG A 161 -1.29 -22.59 28.36
C ARG A 161 -1.97 -23.87 28.84
N PRO A 162 -1.99 -24.13 30.17
CA PRO A 162 -2.50 -25.40 30.72
C PRO A 162 -3.97 -25.67 30.38
N ASN A 163 -4.78 -24.63 30.18
CA ASN A 163 -6.18 -24.72 29.75
C ASN A 163 -6.37 -25.28 28.35
N LEU A 164 -5.29 -25.32 27.55
CA LEU A 164 -5.28 -25.86 26.17
C LEU A 164 -4.69 -27.29 26.10
N VAL A 165 -4.44 -27.90 27.25
CA VAL A 165 -3.94 -29.30 27.37
C VAL A 165 -5.05 -30.18 27.90
N TYR A 166 -5.73 -30.88 26.99
CA TYR A 166 -6.85 -31.77 27.29
C TYR A 166 -6.96 -32.82 26.16
N PRO A 167 -7.55 -34.01 26.40
CA PRO A 167 -7.75 -35.01 25.39
C PRO A 167 -8.90 -34.65 24.44
N LEU A 168 -8.78 -35.03 23.17
CA LEU A 168 -9.90 -35.17 22.24
C LEU A 168 -10.25 -36.66 22.16
N VAL A 169 -11.49 -37.02 22.49
CA VAL A 169 -11.95 -38.40 22.41
C VAL A 169 -12.47 -38.67 20.99
N HIS A 170 -11.84 -39.63 20.32
CA HIS A 170 -12.23 -40.06 18.98
C HIS A 170 -12.32 -41.59 18.95
N ASN A 171 -13.50 -42.14 18.64
CA ASN A 171 -13.74 -43.59 18.61
C ASN A 171 -13.30 -44.34 19.90
N GLY A 172 -13.49 -43.73 21.06
CA GLY A 172 -13.08 -44.26 22.35
C GLY A 172 -11.60 -44.13 22.72
N ILE A 173 -10.81 -43.47 21.85
CA ILE A 173 -9.37 -43.24 22.05
C ILE A 173 -9.18 -41.76 22.46
N GLU A 174 -8.42 -41.57 23.51
CA GLU A 174 -7.99 -40.20 23.93
C GLU A 174 -6.78 -39.75 23.11
N ILE A 175 -6.92 -38.70 22.34
CA ILE A 175 -5.84 -38.09 21.58
C ILE A 175 -5.39 -36.82 22.31
N TRP A 176 -4.15 -36.85 22.79
CA TRP A 176 -3.54 -35.72 23.48
C TRP A 176 -2.67 -34.91 22.51
N PRO A 177 -2.59 -33.57 22.63
CA PRO A 177 -1.66 -32.78 21.86
C PRO A 177 -0.22 -33.03 22.31
N ASP A 178 0.75 -32.93 21.39
CA ASP A 178 2.18 -33.04 21.74
C ASP A 178 2.59 -32.04 22.84
N LYS A 179 2.01 -30.81 22.80
CA LYS A 179 2.19 -29.76 23.82
C LYS A 179 0.84 -29.17 24.23
N GLN A 180 0.14 -28.51 23.33
CA GLN A 180 -1.15 -27.89 23.60
C GLN A 180 -1.94 -27.70 22.30
N TRP A 181 -3.27 -27.59 22.42
CA TRP A 181 -4.13 -27.19 21.30
C TRP A 181 -4.05 -25.69 21.07
N ILE A 182 -4.52 -25.22 19.89
CA ILE A 182 -4.71 -23.79 19.62
C ILE A 182 -6.09 -23.28 20.02
N TRP A 183 -7.04 -24.19 20.24
CA TRP A 183 -8.42 -23.88 20.64
C TRP A 183 -8.74 -24.36 22.04
N GLU A 184 -9.68 -23.71 22.69
CA GLU A 184 -10.26 -24.15 23.93
C GLU A 184 -11.11 -25.41 23.73
N LYS A 185 -11.28 -26.19 24.80
CA LYS A 185 -11.94 -27.48 24.77
C LYS A 185 -13.32 -27.41 24.11
N LYS A 186 -14.18 -26.45 24.53
CA LYS A 186 -15.54 -26.29 23.98
C LYS A 186 -15.50 -26.11 22.46
N ARG A 187 -14.69 -25.15 21.98
CA ARG A 187 -14.56 -24.85 20.54
C ARG A 187 -14.09 -26.07 19.72
N LEU A 188 -13.13 -26.84 20.25
CA LEU A 188 -12.62 -28.00 19.56
C LEU A 188 -13.68 -29.10 19.45
N TYR A 189 -14.44 -29.36 20.52
CA TYR A 189 -15.49 -30.36 20.50
C TYR A 189 -16.67 -29.91 19.62
N ASP A 190 -17.11 -28.66 19.69
CA ASP A 190 -18.14 -28.13 18.82
C ASP A 190 -17.74 -28.29 17.34
N ALA A 191 -16.49 -27.98 16.97
CA ALA A 191 -15.99 -28.17 15.61
C ALA A 191 -15.88 -29.65 15.22
N TYR A 192 -15.52 -30.51 16.17
CA TYR A 192 -15.46 -31.96 15.93
C TYR A 192 -16.86 -32.52 15.66
N ASP A 193 -17.83 -32.18 16.45
CA ASP A 193 -19.24 -32.64 16.29
C ASP A 193 -19.84 -32.11 14.98
N ASN A 194 -19.44 -30.91 14.57
CA ASN A 194 -19.84 -30.29 13.29
C ASN A 194 -19.09 -30.86 12.07
N GLY A 195 -18.20 -31.86 12.25
CA GLY A 195 -17.42 -32.44 11.15
C GLY A 195 -16.35 -31.53 10.56
N GLU A 196 -15.91 -30.50 11.30
CA GLU A 196 -14.88 -29.52 10.86
C GLU A 196 -13.48 -29.91 11.32
N VAL A 197 -13.33 -31.03 12.02
CA VAL A 197 -12.03 -31.59 12.43
C VAL A 197 -11.71 -32.82 11.59
N VAL A 198 -10.47 -32.89 11.13
CA VAL A 198 -9.93 -34.02 10.38
C VAL A 198 -8.89 -34.68 11.26
N ILE A 199 -9.07 -35.98 11.50
CA ILE A 199 -8.13 -36.79 12.29
C ILE A 199 -7.48 -37.78 11.33
N ASN A 200 -6.16 -37.73 11.22
CA ASN A 200 -5.38 -38.66 10.43
C ASN A 200 -4.53 -39.53 11.37
N GLU A 201 -4.56 -40.85 11.14
CA GLU A 201 -3.70 -41.80 11.84
C GLU A 201 -2.58 -42.25 10.89
N LYS A 202 -1.36 -42.24 11.40
CA LYS A 202 -0.20 -42.83 10.70
C LYS A 202 0.74 -43.46 11.70
N ASN A 203 0.96 -44.79 11.58
CA ASN A 203 1.85 -45.54 12.46
C ASN A 203 1.53 -45.39 13.96
N GLY A 204 0.25 -45.40 14.34
CA GLY A 204 -0.19 -45.27 15.71
C GLY A 204 -0.12 -43.82 16.27
N LYS A 205 0.23 -42.84 15.43
CA LYS A 205 0.22 -41.42 15.79
C LYS A 205 -0.96 -40.71 15.15
N TYR A 206 -1.65 -39.93 15.94
CA TYR A 206 -2.78 -39.14 15.50
C TYR A 206 -2.37 -37.66 15.21
N SER A 207 -2.85 -37.14 14.09
CA SER A 207 -2.72 -35.74 13.71
C SER A 207 -4.10 -35.13 13.62
N VAL A 208 -4.37 -34.14 14.46
CA VAL A 208 -5.66 -33.45 14.52
C VAL A 208 -5.54 -32.11 13.79
N ARG A 209 -6.41 -31.89 12.82
CA ARG A 209 -6.42 -30.70 11.97
C ARG A 209 -7.83 -30.18 11.86
N PHE A 210 -7.99 -28.85 11.67
CA PHE A 210 -9.31 -28.26 11.40
C PHE A 210 -9.45 -27.88 9.92
N LYS A 211 -10.67 -27.89 9.42
CA LYS A 211 -11.00 -27.40 8.08
C LYS A 211 -11.10 -25.88 8.12
N GLN A 212 -10.29 -25.24 7.31
CA GLN A 212 -10.37 -23.79 7.07
C GLN A 212 -10.98 -23.58 5.69
N TYR A 213 -12.24 -23.16 5.66
CA TYR A 213 -12.96 -22.92 4.42
C TYR A 213 -12.55 -21.59 3.79
N LEU A 214 -12.70 -21.50 2.46
CA LEU A 214 -12.45 -20.28 1.69
C LEU A 214 -13.41 -19.15 2.09
N LYS A 215 -14.65 -19.53 2.41
CA LYS A 215 -15.69 -18.58 2.80
C LYS A 215 -16.14 -18.83 4.23
N ASP A 216 -16.68 -17.81 4.86
CA ASP A 216 -17.33 -17.91 6.17
C ASP A 216 -18.71 -18.61 6.09
N GLU A 217 -19.45 -18.58 7.18
CA GLU A 217 -20.80 -19.19 7.26
C GLU A 217 -21.85 -18.42 6.45
N ASN A 218 -21.61 -17.14 6.17
CA ASN A 218 -22.48 -16.29 5.36
C ASN A 218 -22.17 -16.39 3.86
N GLY A 219 -21.09 -17.09 3.48
CA GLY A 219 -20.64 -17.22 2.10
C GLY A 219 -19.70 -16.12 1.64
N GLU A 220 -19.23 -15.27 2.55
CA GLU A 220 -18.24 -14.25 2.25
C GLU A 220 -16.81 -14.81 2.23
N VAL A 221 -16.04 -14.38 1.24
CA VAL A 221 -14.63 -14.79 1.12
C VAL A 221 -13.83 -14.24 2.28
N ARG A 222 -13.10 -15.15 2.98
CA ARG A 222 -12.26 -14.72 4.10
C ARG A 222 -11.10 -13.84 3.63
N LYS A 223 -10.72 -12.95 4.51
CA LYS A 223 -9.54 -12.11 4.32
C LYS A 223 -8.27 -12.85 4.76
N GLY A 224 -7.16 -12.48 4.15
CA GLY A 224 -5.82 -12.92 4.52
C GLY A 224 -5.06 -11.84 5.29
N LYS A 225 -3.80 -12.13 5.59
CA LYS A 225 -2.89 -11.12 6.13
C LYS A 225 -2.02 -10.56 4.99
N PRO A 226 -1.82 -9.24 4.92
CA PRO A 226 -0.90 -8.70 3.94
C PRO A 226 0.51 -9.24 4.15
N LEU A 227 1.21 -9.53 3.05
CA LEU A 227 2.58 -10.02 3.09
C LEU A 227 3.53 -8.83 2.95
N SER A 228 4.61 -8.84 3.72
CA SER A 228 5.63 -7.79 3.67
C SER A 228 6.50 -7.84 2.41
N LEU A 229 6.48 -8.93 1.65
CA LEU A 229 7.18 -9.05 0.36
C LEU A 229 6.17 -9.02 -0.79
N LEU A 230 6.24 -7.96 -1.60
CA LEU A 230 5.34 -7.72 -2.73
C LEU A 230 6.04 -8.07 -4.05
N THR A 231 5.48 -9.02 -4.80
CA THR A 231 6.10 -9.54 -6.04
C THR A 231 5.11 -9.64 -7.21
N PHE A 232 3.94 -9.02 -7.08
CA PHE A 232 2.83 -9.18 -8.02
C PHE A 232 2.74 -8.09 -9.09
N CYS A 233 3.50 -6.99 -8.97
CA CYS A 233 3.56 -5.90 -9.95
C CYS A 233 4.96 -5.27 -9.98
N PHE A 234 5.30 -4.62 -11.10
CA PHE A 234 6.63 -4.11 -11.38
C PHE A 234 6.56 -2.69 -11.96
N ASN A 235 7.69 -1.96 -11.96
CA ASN A 235 7.79 -0.63 -12.58
C ASN A 235 7.35 -0.63 -14.06
N GLN A 236 7.63 -1.73 -14.77
CA GLN A 236 7.25 -1.86 -16.18
C GLN A 236 5.74 -1.80 -16.38
N ASP A 237 4.95 -2.27 -15.42
CA ASP A 237 3.48 -2.22 -15.49
C ASP A 237 3.01 -0.77 -15.45
N GLY A 238 3.54 0.04 -14.51
CA GLY A 238 3.25 1.48 -14.45
C GLY A 238 3.71 2.24 -15.72
N THR A 239 4.87 1.88 -16.26
CA THR A 239 5.37 2.46 -17.52
C THR A 239 4.43 2.12 -18.69
N LYS A 240 3.95 0.88 -18.78
CA LYS A 240 3.00 0.45 -19.80
C LYS A 240 1.67 1.18 -19.67
N GLU A 241 1.09 1.26 -18.46
CA GLU A 241 -0.12 2.02 -18.19
C GLU A 241 0.01 3.48 -18.66
N MET A 242 1.14 4.12 -18.35
CA MET A 242 1.40 5.51 -18.73
C MET A 242 1.53 5.68 -20.24
N GLN A 243 2.22 4.75 -20.90
CA GLN A 243 2.38 4.77 -22.37
C GLN A 243 1.04 4.60 -23.09
N GLU A 244 0.18 3.73 -22.59
CA GLU A 244 -1.16 3.50 -23.16
C GLU A 244 -2.08 4.71 -23.00
N LEU A 245 -1.98 5.42 -21.85
CA LEU A 245 -2.85 6.56 -21.57
C LEU A 245 -2.36 7.87 -22.19
N ILE A 246 -1.09 8.18 -22.06
CA ILE A 246 -0.55 9.52 -22.37
C ILE A 246 0.41 9.47 -23.55
N GLY A 247 1.29 8.47 -23.57
CA GLY A 247 2.31 8.33 -24.59
C GLY A 247 3.64 7.86 -24.05
N ARG A 248 4.51 7.43 -24.96
CA ARG A 248 5.81 6.88 -24.61
C ARG A 248 6.78 7.99 -24.17
N GLY A 249 7.47 7.76 -23.05
CA GLY A 249 8.53 8.65 -22.57
C GLY A 249 8.06 9.98 -21.99
N VAL A 250 6.75 10.13 -21.74
CA VAL A 250 6.19 11.38 -21.20
C VAL A 250 6.47 11.52 -19.70
N PHE A 251 6.58 10.41 -18.97
CA PHE A 251 6.92 10.41 -17.56
C PHE A 251 7.78 9.20 -17.21
N ASP A 252 8.84 9.43 -16.43
CA ASP A 252 9.78 8.39 -16.03
C ASP A 252 9.32 7.70 -14.74
N PHE A 253 9.41 6.38 -14.72
CA PHE A 253 9.17 5.52 -13.55
C PHE A 253 7.85 5.74 -12.81
N PRO A 254 6.69 5.83 -13.48
CA PRO A 254 5.41 5.91 -12.79
C PRO A 254 5.17 4.62 -11.99
N LYS A 255 4.64 4.75 -10.77
CA LYS A 255 4.22 3.57 -10.01
C LYS A 255 3.03 2.89 -10.72
N PRO A 256 2.89 1.55 -10.66
CA PRO A 256 1.74 0.86 -11.21
C PRO A 256 0.49 1.11 -10.37
N THR A 257 -0.67 1.27 -11.00
CA THR A 257 -1.96 1.43 -10.30
C THR A 257 -2.26 0.23 -9.42
N THR A 258 -1.88 -0.98 -9.83
CA THR A 258 -2.06 -2.22 -9.06
C THR A 258 -1.40 -2.16 -7.68
N LEU A 259 -0.22 -1.54 -7.55
CA LEU A 259 0.45 -1.36 -6.27
C LEU A 259 -0.35 -0.43 -5.34
N ILE A 260 -0.81 0.69 -5.89
CA ILE A 260 -1.58 1.67 -5.11
C ILE A 260 -2.93 1.07 -4.70
N LYS A 261 -3.63 0.40 -5.62
CA LYS A 261 -4.89 -0.30 -5.33
C LYS A 261 -4.73 -1.32 -4.21
N TYR A 262 -3.64 -2.10 -4.22
CA TYR A 262 -3.36 -3.05 -3.15
C TYR A 262 -3.35 -2.37 -1.77
N PHE A 263 -2.65 -1.24 -1.62
CA PHE A 263 -2.61 -0.52 -0.35
C PHE A 263 -3.94 0.12 0.02
N LEU A 264 -4.69 0.65 -0.96
CA LEU A 264 -6.02 1.21 -0.75
C LEU A 264 -7.08 0.16 -0.42
N SER A 265 -6.87 -1.11 -0.79
CA SER A 265 -7.78 -2.21 -0.48
C SER A 265 -7.49 -2.92 0.85
N LEU A 266 -6.42 -2.52 1.57
CA LEU A 266 -6.15 -3.08 2.89
C LEU A 266 -7.25 -2.65 3.86
N ARG A 267 -7.84 -3.62 4.56
CA ARG A 267 -8.76 -3.34 5.66
C ARG A 267 -7.99 -3.12 6.94
N ILE A 268 -8.18 -1.97 7.53
CA ILE A 268 -7.53 -1.56 8.75
C ILE A 268 -8.63 -1.35 9.80
N ASN A 269 -8.51 -2.04 10.96
CA ASN A 269 -9.52 -2.01 12.04
C ASN A 269 -10.92 -2.48 11.63
N GLU A 270 -11.04 -3.49 10.77
CA GLU A 270 -12.31 -4.09 10.34
C GLU A 270 -13.31 -3.10 9.69
N GLN A 271 -12.86 -1.90 9.36
CA GLN A 271 -13.73 -0.93 8.69
C GLN A 271 -13.94 -1.36 7.23
N ASP A 272 -15.19 -1.51 6.87
CA ASP A 272 -15.64 -1.77 5.49
C ASP A 272 -16.01 -0.43 4.84
N ASP A 273 -15.14 0.56 5.02
CA ASP A 273 -15.41 1.90 4.57
C ASP A 273 -14.75 2.15 3.21
N SER A 274 -15.58 2.20 2.19
CA SER A 274 -15.20 2.60 0.84
C SER A 274 -15.41 4.10 0.58
N ASP A 275 -15.67 4.90 1.61
CA ASP A 275 -15.82 6.35 1.56
C ASP A 275 -14.77 7.06 2.44
N TYR A 276 -13.57 7.19 1.92
CA TYR A 276 -12.49 7.92 2.57
C TYR A 276 -11.73 8.80 1.59
N THR A 277 -10.92 9.73 2.12
CA THR A 277 -10.11 10.63 1.30
C THR A 277 -8.64 10.18 1.27
N VAL A 278 -8.10 10.05 0.07
CA VAL A 278 -6.69 9.73 -0.18
C VAL A 278 -5.95 11.01 -0.51
N LEU A 279 -4.95 11.36 0.30
CA LEU A 279 -4.06 12.49 0.05
C LEU A 279 -2.70 11.98 -0.46
N ASP A 280 -2.30 12.42 -1.65
CA ASP A 280 -0.97 12.18 -2.20
C ASP A 280 -0.29 13.52 -2.44
N PHE A 281 0.66 13.87 -1.57
CA PHE A 281 1.35 15.17 -1.61
C PHE A 281 2.71 15.12 -2.32
N PHE A 282 3.01 14.01 -3.00
CA PHE A 282 4.09 13.85 -3.98
C PHE A 282 3.55 13.13 -5.22
N SER A 283 2.44 13.65 -5.79
CA SER A 283 1.59 12.90 -6.70
C SER A 283 2.20 12.56 -8.06
N GLY A 284 3.30 13.20 -8.44
CA GLY A 284 4.00 12.93 -9.70
C GLY A 284 3.06 12.89 -10.90
N SER A 285 2.95 11.72 -11.52
CA SER A 285 2.03 11.50 -12.65
C SER A 285 0.58 11.22 -12.25
N ALA A 286 0.19 11.42 -10.99
CA ALA A 286 -1.16 11.17 -10.45
C ALA A 286 -1.64 9.70 -10.56
N THR A 287 -0.75 8.75 -10.33
CA THR A 287 -1.09 7.32 -10.30
C THR A 287 -2.15 7.02 -9.24
N THR A 288 -2.07 7.68 -8.10
CA THR A 288 -3.00 7.49 -6.97
C THR A 288 -4.43 7.87 -7.35
N ALA A 289 -4.63 8.99 -8.04
CA ALA A 289 -5.95 9.37 -8.53
C ALA A 289 -6.53 8.34 -9.52
N HIS A 290 -5.71 7.84 -10.45
CA HIS A 290 -6.10 6.78 -11.38
C HIS A 290 -6.50 5.51 -10.63
N ALA A 291 -5.72 5.08 -9.63
CA ALA A 291 -6.02 3.90 -8.82
C ALA A 291 -7.32 4.05 -8.01
N VAL A 292 -7.57 5.23 -7.44
CA VAL A 292 -8.82 5.52 -6.70
C VAL A 292 -10.03 5.41 -7.62
N MET A 293 -9.99 6.00 -8.82
CA MET A 293 -11.10 5.90 -9.78
C MET A 293 -11.33 4.45 -10.24
N GLN A 294 -10.26 3.67 -10.48
CA GLN A 294 -10.40 2.24 -10.80
C GLN A 294 -11.07 1.47 -9.67
N LEU A 295 -10.62 1.69 -8.44
CA LEU A 295 -11.16 0.97 -7.28
C LEU A 295 -12.64 1.30 -7.06
N ASN A 296 -13.02 2.58 -7.16
CA ASN A 296 -14.43 2.99 -7.08
C ASN A 296 -15.29 2.36 -8.20
N ALA A 297 -14.74 2.18 -9.41
CA ALA A 297 -15.43 1.51 -10.49
C ALA A 297 -15.60 0.00 -10.25
N GLU A 298 -14.65 -0.63 -9.55
CA GLU A 298 -14.64 -2.08 -9.29
C GLU A 298 -15.57 -2.48 -8.15
N ASP A 299 -15.63 -1.68 -7.07
CA ASP A 299 -16.37 -2.02 -5.85
C ASP A 299 -17.57 -1.09 -5.54
N GLY A 300 -17.80 -0.07 -6.38
CA GLY A 300 -18.88 0.92 -6.18
C GLY A 300 -18.59 1.91 -5.05
N GLY A 301 -17.37 2.01 -4.59
CA GLY A 301 -16.95 2.92 -3.52
C GLY A 301 -16.99 4.40 -3.92
N HIS A 302 -16.92 5.29 -2.91
CA HIS A 302 -16.97 6.75 -3.08
C HIS A 302 -15.72 7.45 -2.56
N ARG A 303 -14.56 6.79 -2.68
CA ARG A 303 -13.27 7.35 -2.26
C ARG A 303 -12.98 8.62 -3.03
N LYS A 304 -12.42 9.60 -2.32
CA LYS A 304 -11.99 10.90 -2.88
C LYS A 304 -10.48 10.96 -2.92
N PHE A 305 -9.93 11.77 -3.82
CA PHE A 305 -8.49 12.00 -3.88
C PHE A 305 -8.14 13.48 -3.84
N ILE A 306 -7.02 13.79 -3.19
CA ILE A 306 -6.38 15.11 -3.19
C ILE A 306 -4.93 14.88 -3.63
N MET A 307 -4.58 15.49 -4.78
CA MET A 307 -3.24 15.38 -5.37
C MET A 307 -2.51 16.71 -5.23
N VAL A 308 -1.33 16.69 -4.62
CA VAL A 308 -0.48 17.88 -4.50
C VAL A 308 0.81 17.63 -5.26
N GLN A 309 1.17 18.54 -6.15
CA GLN A 309 2.37 18.48 -6.96
C GLN A 309 2.92 19.88 -7.19
N LEU A 310 4.22 20.02 -7.01
CA LEU A 310 4.93 21.23 -7.43
C LEU A 310 4.92 21.32 -8.96
N PRO A 311 4.77 22.53 -9.55
CA PRO A 311 4.72 22.71 -11.01
C PRO A 311 6.11 22.68 -11.64
N GLU A 312 6.88 21.60 -11.37
CA GLU A 312 8.21 21.39 -11.96
C GLU A 312 8.13 21.43 -13.49
N LYS A 313 9.03 22.17 -14.10
CA LYS A 313 9.08 22.33 -15.57
C LYS A 313 9.60 21.05 -16.21
N CYS A 314 8.96 20.61 -17.27
CA CYS A 314 9.47 19.56 -18.12
C CYS A 314 10.66 20.10 -18.96
N ASP A 315 11.70 19.29 -19.09
CA ASP A 315 12.82 19.62 -19.98
C ASP A 315 12.33 19.83 -21.42
N GLU A 316 12.75 20.91 -22.07
CA GLU A 316 12.33 21.25 -23.44
C GLU A 316 12.70 20.18 -24.47
N ALA A 317 13.75 19.39 -24.21
CA ALA A 317 14.15 18.26 -25.04
C ALA A 317 13.33 16.98 -24.78
N SER A 318 12.55 16.93 -23.67
CA SER A 318 11.78 15.74 -23.27
C SER A 318 10.60 15.45 -24.20
N GLU A 319 10.17 14.19 -24.21
CA GLU A 319 8.96 13.79 -24.93
C GLU A 319 7.70 14.42 -24.31
N ALA A 320 7.70 14.69 -23.00
CA ALA A 320 6.64 15.41 -22.32
C ALA A 320 6.44 16.81 -22.90
N TYR A 321 7.52 17.58 -23.01
CA TYR A 321 7.46 18.94 -23.55
C TYR A 321 7.03 18.94 -25.03
N LYS A 322 7.57 18.03 -25.86
CA LYS A 322 7.18 17.84 -27.26
C LYS A 322 5.69 17.47 -27.41
N ALA A 323 5.14 16.73 -26.43
CA ALA A 323 3.71 16.40 -26.39
C ALA A 323 2.84 17.57 -25.88
N GLY A 324 3.42 18.71 -25.53
CA GLY A 324 2.72 19.92 -25.09
C GLY A 324 2.59 20.11 -23.58
N TYR A 325 3.16 19.21 -22.77
CA TYR A 325 3.16 19.31 -21.31
C TYR A 325 4.36 20.12 -20.84
N LYS A 326 4.11 21.29 -20.29
CA LYS A 326 5.16 22.19 -19.79
C LYS A 326 5.59 21.88 -18.36
N THR A 327 4.71 21.27 -17.57
CA THR A 327 4.97 20.92 -16.18
C THR A 327 4.47 19.50 -15.85
N ILE A 328 5.02 18.91 -14.80
CA ILE A 328 4.57 17.60 -14.26
C ILE A 328 3.07 17.65 -13.89
N CYS A 329 2.59 18.78 -13.34
CA CYS A 329 1.17 18.96 -13.03
C CYS A 329 0.25 18.79 -14.25
N GLU A 330 0.69 19.20 -15.44
CA GLU A 330 -0.11 19.04 -16.67
C GLU A 330 -0.23 17.58 -17.06
N ILE A 331 0.84 16.82 -16.90
CA ILE A 331 0.86 15.38 -17.15
C ILE A 331 -0.11 14.67 -16.19
N GLY A 332 -0.03 14.99 -14.88
CA GLY A 332 -0.93 14.42 -13.87
C GLY A 332 -2.41 14.70 -14.14
N LYS A 333 -2.74 15.96 -14.46
CA LYS A 333 -4.12 16.36 -14.83
C LYS A 333 -4.64 15.60 -16.05
N GLU A 334 -3.80 15.45 -17.06
CA GLU A 334 -4.19 14.71 -18.27
C GLU A 334 -4.35 13.23 -18.01
N ARG A 335 -3.48 12.62 -17.18
CA ARG A 335 -3.66 11.24 -16.74
C ARG A 335 -4.99 11.03 -16.06
N ILE A 336 -5.39 11.91 -15.15
CA ILE A 336 -6.68 11.80 -14.44
C ILE A 336 -7.83 11.81 -15.46
N ARG A 337 -7.84 12.75 -16.42
CA ARG A 337 -8.89 12.83 -17.44
C ARG A 337 -8.98 11.57 -18.27
N ARG A 338 -7.88 11.16 -18.89
CA ARG A 338 -7.84 9.98 -19.77
C ARG A 338 -8.14 8.69 -19.03
N ALA A 339 -7.67 8.55 -17.79
CA ALA A 339 -7.99 7.40 -16.96
C ALA A 339 -9.48 7.32 -16.66
N GLY A 340 -10.11 8.44 -16.28
CA GLY A 340 -11.56 8.51 -16.05
C GLY A 340 -12.37 8.15 -17.29
N ASP A 341 -12.02 8.72 -18.45
CA ASP A 341 -12.68 8.43 -19.72
C ASP A 341 -12.51 6.95 -20.11
N LYS A 342 -11.31 6.39 -19.94
CA LYS A 342 -11.03 4.99 -20.23
C LYS A 342 -11.86 4.07 -19.34
N ILE A 343 -11.89 4.29 -18.02
CA ILE A 343 -12.66 3.50 -17.06
C ILE A 343 -14.16 3.51 -17.43
N LYS A 344 -14.74 4.67 -17.75
CA LYS A 344 -16.14 4.78 -18.19
C LYS A 344 -16.40 4.05 -19.51
N SER A 345 -15.47 4.11 -20.45
CA SER A 345 -15.62 3.43 -21.73
C SER A 345 -15.52 1.91 -21.65
N GLU A 346 -14.69 1.39 -20.75
CA GLU A 346 -14.51 -0.06 -20.56
C GLU A 346 -15.66 -0.73 -19.81
N SER A 347 -16.36 0.00 -18.94
CA SER A 347 -17.43 -0.54 -18.11
C SER A 347 -18.65 0.38 -18.04
N PRO A 348 -19.28 0.74 -19.18
CA PRO A 348 -20.30 1.78 -19.25
C PRO A 348 -21.56 1.50 -18.43
N LEU A 349 -21.87 0.23 -18.16
CA LEU A 349 -23.07 -0.15 -17.40
C LEU A 349 -22.90 0.04 -15.89
N THR A 350 -21.70 -0.14 -15.35
CA THR A 350 -21.41 -0.10 -13.92
C THR A 350 -20.81 1.24 -13.47
N THR A 351 -20.40 2.09 -14.42
CA THR A 351 -19.70 3.35 -14.15
C THR A 351 -20.51 4.60 -14.52
N GLN A 352 -21.84 4.47 -14.71
CA GLN A 352 -22.69 5.62 -15.07
C GLN A 352 -22.59 6.75 -14.06
N ASP A 353 -22.66 6.42 -12.77
CA ASP A 353 -22.61 7.37 -11.66
C ASP A 353 -21.20 7.59 -11.10
N LEU A 354 -20.17 7.00 -11.73
CA LEU A 354 -18.79 7.18 -11.29
C LEU A 354 -18.36 8.64 -11.45
N ASP A 355 -17.98 9.28 -10.36
CA ASP A 355 -17.37 10.62 -10.38
C ASP A 355 -15.92 10.53 -10.86
N ILE A 356 -15.65 11.08 -12.04
CA ILE A 356 -14.31 11.23 -12.62
C ILE A 356 -13.85 12.69 -12.65
N GLY A 357 -14.68 13.59 -12.11
CA GLY A 357 -14.39 15.02 -12.06
C GLY A 357 -13.34 15.37 -11.00
N PHE A 358 -12.61 16.44 -11.23
CA PHE A 358 -11.71 17.02 -10.24
C PHE A 358 -11.58 18.54 -10.40
N ARG A 359 -11.20 19.21 -9.32
CA ARG A 359 -10.91 20.64 -9.32
C ARG A 359 -9.42 20.87 -9.32
N VAL A 360 -8.97 21.90 -10.03
CA VAL A 360 -7.57 22.34 -10.02
C VAL A 360 -7.49 23.61 -9.20
N LEU A 361 -6.69 23.58 -8.15
CA LEU A 361 -6.42 24.73 -7.29
C LEU A 361 -4.95 25.12 -7.46
N LYS A 362 -4.66 26.39 -7.31
CA LYS A 362 -3.31 26.91 -7.19
C LYS A 362 -3.18 27.57 -5.83
N LEU A 363 -2.03 27.38 -5.18
CA LEU A 363 -1.67 28.17 -4.04
C LEU A 363 -1.46 29.60 -4.52
N ASP A 364 -2.02 30.56 -3.82
CA ASP A 364 -1.87 31.99 -4.01
C ASP A 364 -1.18 32.57 -2.78
N ASP A 365 -0.75 33.83 -2.84
CA ASP A 365 -0.12 34.47 -1.72
C ASP A 365 -1.08 34.56 -0.52
N THR A 366 -0.54 34.43 0.67
CA THR A 366 -1.33 34.54 1.89
C THR A 366 -1.82 35.98 2.09
N ASN A 367 -3.12 36.14 2.43
CA ASN A 367 -3.66 37.44 2.88
C ASN A 367 -3.32 37.74 4.35
N MET A 368 -2.61 36.84 5.03
CA MET A 368 -2.15 37.06 6.40
C MET A 368 -0.92 37.97 6.39
N LYS A 369 -0.92 39.00 7.23
CA LYS A 369 0.27 39.80 7.48
C LYS A 369 1.26 38.94 8.26
N ASP A 370 2.53 38.97 7.87
CA ASP A 370 3.59 38.36 8.63
C ASP A 370 3.62 38.96 10.03
N VAL A 371 3.41 38.16 11.04
CA VAL A 371 3.53 38.59 12.44
C VAL A 371 4.91 38.15 12.90
N TYR A 372 5.83 39.06 12.87
CA TYR A 372 7.15 38.87 13.49
C TYR A 372 6.99 39.01 15.01
N TYR A 373 7.36 37.96 15.75
CA TYR A 373 7.47 38.00 17.20
C TYR A 373 8.92 38.29 17.61
#